data_50f9ef8f9777e8ab16ebcce1966db3e4
#
_entry.id   50f9ef8f9777e8ab16ebcce1966db3e4
#
_cell.length_a   1.000
_cell.length_b   1.000
_cell.length_c   1.000
_cell.angle_alpha   90.00
_cell.angle_beta   90.00
_cell.angle_gamma   90.00
#
_symmetry.space_group_name_H-M   'P 1'
#
loop_
_entity.id
_entity.type
_entity.pdbx_description
1 polymer ?
#
loop_
_entity_poly.entity_id
_entity_poly.type
_entity_poly.pdbx_seq_one_letter_code
_entity_poly.pdbx_strand_id
1 'polypeptide(L)'
;MPAIRKIRIVNFRFNNGAKLIPDEIFCTENAEGKPIDTLFNLDNGGGKSVIVQLLLQPICPKAKVQNRNISDYFQKGTDHAFVLIEWALDGSHNSLLTGIALAASTTADDENESKTIRYYTFIHDYTRAGDKLDLISLPLSQRTGSHIRPISFDELRKYLQNRRVEYYPSDSLRRYQKRL
;
A
#
# COMPACT_ATOMS: atom_id res chain seq x y z
N MET A 1 -5.51 9.07 19.95
CA MET A 1 -4.34 9.04 19.05
C MET A 1 -4.58 7.94 17.99
N PRO A 2 -4.40 8.19 16.69
CA PRO A 2 -4.61 7.17 15.68
C PRO A 2 -3.72 5.95 15.93
N ALA A 3 -4.26 4.76 15.71
CA ALA A 3 -3.53 3.50 15.85
C ALA A 3 -3.76 2.62 14.60
N ILE A 4 -2.77 1.84 14.21
CA ILE A 4 -2.90 0.92 13.07
C ILE A 4 -3.76 -0.27 13.49
N ARG A 5 -4.73 -0.64 12.65
CA ARG A 5 -5.58 -1.82 12.80
C ARG A 5 -5.19 -2.93 11.85
N LYS A 6 -4.98 -2.58 10.59
CA LYS A 6 -4.62 -3.55 9.54
C LYS A 6 -3.64 -2.92 8.57
N ILE A 7 -2.81 -3.76 8.00
CA ILE A 7 -1.88 -3.41 6.93
C ILE A 7 -2.08 -4.42 5.81
N ARG A 8 -2.08 -3.97 4.55
CA ARG A 8 -2.05 -4.85 3.38
C ARG A 8 -0.96 -4.42 2.43
N ILE A 9 -0.14 -5.38 2.03
CA ILE A 9 1.00 -5.18 1.13
C ILE A 9 0.85 -6.15 -0.04
N VAL A 10 0.86 -5.61 -1.27
CA VAL A 10 0.65 -6.41 -2.49
C VAL A 10 1.79 -6.19 -3.46
N ASN A 11 2.39 -7.28 -3.90
CA ASN A 11 3.38 -7.39 -4.98
C ASN A 11 4.68 -6.59 -4.76
N PHE A 12 5.30 -6.77 -3.60
CA PHE A 12 6.64 -6.23 -3.36
C PHE A 12 7.68 -7.33 -3.30
N ARG A 13 8.86 -7.06 -3.86
CA ARG A 13 10.02 -7.96 -3.81
C ARG A 13 11.14 -7.34 -3.02
N PHE A 14 11.89 -8.16 -2.31
CA PHE A 14 13.03 -7.76 -1.53
C PHE A 14 14.14 -8.82 -1.60
N ASN A 15 15.29 -8.55 -0.99
CA ASN A 15 16.46 -9.41 -1.06
C ASN A 15 16.87 -9.70 -2.52
N ASN A 16 17.07 -8.62 -3.31
CA ASN A 16 17.40 -8.66 -4.74
C ASN A 16 16.38 -9.48 -5.57
N GLY A 17 15.11 -9.43 -5.21
CA GLY A 17 14.04 -10.13 -5.91
C GLY A 17 13.83 -11.58 -5.49
N ALA A 18 14.66 -12.11 -4.59
CA ALA A 18 14.58 -13.52 -4.14
C ALA A 18 13.34 -13.81 -3.29
N LYS A 19 12.78 -12.80 -2.63
CA LYS A 19 11.59 -12.92 -1.79
C LYS A 19 10.47 -12.01 -2.30
N LEU A 20 9.25 -12.53 -2.32
CA LEU A 20 8.04 -11.84 -2.76
C LEU A 20 7.04 -11.73 -1.61
N ILE A 21 6.42 -10.55 -1.46
CA ILE A 21 5.17 -10.37 -0.72
C ILE A 21 4.06 -10.33 -1.78
N PRO A 22 3.33 -11.43 -2.00
CA PRO A 22 2.36 -11.50 -3.09
C PRO A 22 1.11 -10.69 -2.80
N ASP A 23 0.45 -10.95 -1.68
CA ASP A 23 -0.70 -10.21 -1.11
C ASP A 23 -0.84 -10.64 0.34
N GLU A 24 -0.32 -9.84 1.27
CA GLU A 24 -0.28 -10.16 2.70
C GLU A 24 -1.05 -9.12 3.50
N ILE A 25 -1.84 -9.63 4.46
CA ILE A 25 -2.60 -8.81 5.40
C ILE A 25 -2.08 -9.07 6.80
N PHE A 26 -1.70 -8.01 7.48
CA PHE A 26 -1.27 -8.03 8.88
C PHE A 26 -2.35 -7.36 9.73
N CYS A 27 -2.93 -8.12 10.67
CA CYS A 27 -3.89 -7.60 11.62
C CYS A 27 -3.18 -7.20 12.91
N THR A 28 -3.38 -5.97 13.35
CA THR A 28 -2.85 -5.41 14.61
C THR A 28 -3.99 -5.01 15.54
N GLU A 29 -5.05 -5.82 15.54
CA GLU A 29 -6.25 -5.64 16.36
C GLU A 29 -6.64 -6.96 17.02
N ASN A 30 -7.33 -6.86 18.16
CA ASN A 30 -7.91 -8.04 18.84
C ASN A 30 -9.27 -8.45 18.21
N ALA A 31 -9.91 -9.46 18.79
CA ALA A 31 -11.20 -9.99 18.31
C ALA A 31 -12.34 -8.95 18.33
N GLU A 32 -12.26 -7.95 19.21
CA GLU A 32 -13.22 -6.85 19.31
C GLU A 32 -12.89 -5.68 18.33
N GLY A 33 -11.86 -5.82 17.48
CA GLY A 33 -11.44 -4.80 16.52
C GLY A 33 -10.69 -3.61 17.16
N LYS A 34 -10.16 -3.76 18.38
CA LYS A 34 -9.34 -2.75 19.05
C LYS A 34 -7.88 -2.93 18.68
N PRO A 35 -7.16 -1.86 18.30
CA PRO A 35 -5.73 -1.93 18.07
C PRO A 35 -4.97 -2.46 19.28
N ILE A 36 -3.98 -3.30 19.05
CA ILE A 36 -3.09 -3.86 20.07
C ILE A 36 -1.63 -3.59 19.69
N ASP A 37 -0.78 -3.51 20.70
CA ASP A 37 0.65 -3.45 20.48
C ASP A 37 1.12 -4.73 19.78
N THR A 38 1.75 -4.55 18.63
CA THR A 38 2.12 -5.66 17.76
C THR A 38 3.63 -5.66 17.48
N LEU A 39 4.27 -6.78 17.72
CA LEU A 39 5.67 -6.99 17.41
C LEU A 39 5.81 -7.80 16.12
N PHE A 40 6.41 -7.19 15.10
CA PHE A 40 6.82 -7.89 13.88
C PHE A 40 8.20 -8.54 14.10
N ASN A 41 8.21 -9.82 14.41
CA ASN A 41 9.45 -10.58 14.51
C ASN A 41 9.82 -11.18 13.15
N LEU A 42 10.86 -10.66 12.54
CA LEU A 42 11.37 -11.10 11.26
C LEU A 42 12.84 -11.51 11.40
N ASP A 43 13.20 -12.62 10.79
CA ASP A 43 14.58 -13.09 10.72
C ASP A 43 15.51 -12.07 10.03
N ASN A 44 16.81 -12.23 10.22
CA ASN A 44 17.81 -11.45 9.48
C ASN A 44 17.64 -11.71 7.97
N GLY A 45 17.55 -10.60 7.19
CA GLY A 45 17.17 -10.68 5.77
C GLY A 45 15.68 -10.86 5.52
N GLY A 46 14.83 -10.89 6.56
CA GLY A 46 13.37 -11.02 6.47
C GLY A 46 12.63 -9.76 6.00
N GLY A 47 13.35 -8.69 5.62
CA GLY A 47 12.71 -7.50 5.03
C GLY A 47 12.26 -6.44 6.04
N LYS A 48 12.78 -6.41 7.28
CA LYS A 48 12.42 -5.39 8.30
C LYS A 48 12.42 -3.97 7.74
N SER A 49 13.54 -3.54 7.16
CA SER A 49 13.69 -2.18 6.59
C SER A 49 12.76 -1.95 5.40
N VAL A 50 12.46 -3.00 4.63
CA VAL A 50 11.51 -2.93 3.51
C VAL A 50 10.12 -2.67 4.03
N ILE A 51 9.64 -3.43 5.01
CA ILE A 51 8.31 -3.24 5.60
C ILE A 51 8.17 -1.83 6.17
N VAL A 52 9.16 -1.34 6.94
CA VAL A 52 9.14 0.03 7.45
C VAL A 52 9.03 1.05 6.31
N GLN A 53 9.81 0.89 5.25
CA GLN A 53 9.76 1.77 4.09
C GLN A 53 8.42 1.73 3.38
N LEU A 54 7.81 0.54 3.24
CA LEU A 54 6.50 0.36 2.63
C LEU A 54 5.41 1.04 3.46
N LEU A 55 5.43 0.89 4.78
CA LEU A 55 4.46 1.50 5.69
C LEU A 55 4.52 3.04 5.70
N LEU A 56 5.66 3.61 5.37
CA LEU A 56 5.78 5.07 5.24
C LEU A 56 5.13 5.62 3.97
N GLN A 57 4.98 4.81 2.92
CA GLN A 57 4.50 5.31 1.63
C GLN A 57 3.07 5.87 1.64
N PRO A 58 2.06 5.26 2.29
CA PRO A 58 0.73 5.84 2.38
C PRO A 58 0.68 7.15 3.18
N ILE A 59 1.67 7.44 4.02
CA ILE A 59 1.74 8.65 4.86
C ILE A 59 2.64 9.70 4.20
N CYS A 60 3.83 9.27 3.82
CA CYS A 60 4.87 10.09 3.20
C CYS A 60 5.30 9.47 1.87
N PRO A 61 4.54 9.65 0.79
CA PRO A 61 4.90 9.12 -0.52
C PRO A 61 6.29 9.57 -0.96
N LYS A 62 7.06 8.63 -1.52
CA LYS A 62 8.49 8.79 -1.89
C LYS A 62 9.47 8.91 -0.70
N ALA A 63 9.03 8.67 0.53
CA ALA A 63 9.96 8.58 1.66
C ALA A 63 11.04 7.52 1.38
N LYS A 64 12.28 7.83 1.76
CA LYS A 64 13.43 6.93 1.63
C LYS A 64 13.87 6.45 3.00
N VAL A 65 14.22 5.19 3.09
CA VAL A 65 14.86 4.62 4.28
C VAL A 65 16.23 4.09 3.86
N GLN A 66 17.29 4.53 4.54
CA GLN A 66 18.68 4.14 4.23
C GLN A 66 19.06 4.38 2.75
N ASN A 67 18.65 5.50 2.18
CA ASN A 67 18.89 5.89 0.77
C ASN A 67 18.33 4.93 -0.29
N ARG A 68 17.46 3.98 0.09
CA ARG A 68 16.79 3.08 -0.86
C ARG A 68 15.53 3.72 -1.40
N ASN A 69 15.32 3.56 -2.69
CA ASN A 69 14.09 3.98 -3.37
C ASN A 69 13.05 2.86 -3.31
N ILE A 70 11.78 3.24 -3.30
CA ILE A 70 10.69 2.27 -3.39
C ILE A 70 10.74 1.47 -4.70
N SER A 71 11.28 2.04 -5.79
CA SER A 71 11.51 1.38 -7.08
C SER A 71 12.36 0.13 -7.00
N ASP A 72 13.24 0.05 -6.00
CA ASP A 72 14.15 -1.09 -5.86
C ASP A 72 13.44 -2.38 -5.45
N TYR A 73 12.17 -2.26 -5.01
CA TYR A 73 11.32 -3.37 -4.58
C TYR A 73 10.31 -3.84 -5.63
N PHE A 74 10.40 -3.32 -6.85
CA PHE A 74 9.59 -3.77 -7.98
C PHE A 74 10.39 -4.66 -8.91
N GLN A 75 9.70 -5.61 -9.57
CA GLN A 75 10.29 -6.29 -10.72
C GLN A 75 10.46 -5.35 -11.91
N LYS A 76 11.33 -5.73 -12.83
CA LYS A 76 11.40 -5.11 -14.16
C LYS A 76 10.07 -5.35 -14.88
N GLY A 77 9.47 -4.28 -15.41
CA GLY A 77 8.26 -4.37 -16.22
C GLY A 77 7.09 -3.56 -15.68
N THR A 78 5.89 -3.87 -16.14
CA THR A 78 4.63 -3.15 -15.88
C THR A 78 3.95 -3.57 -14.58
N ASP A 79 4.71 -3.99 -13.59
CA ASP A 79 4.16 -4.47 -12.33
C ASP A 79 3.54 -3.33 -11.51
N HIS A 80 2.37 -3.62 -10.96
CA HIS A 80 1.69 -2.76 -10.01
C HIS A 80 1.86 -3.31 -8.59
N ALA A 81 1.91 -2.41 -7.62
CA ALA A 81 2.00 -2.78 -6.22
C ALA A 81 1.18 -1.82 -5.34
N PHE A 82 0.75 -2.30 -4.18
CA PHE A 82 -0.14 -1.54 -3.31
C PHE A 82 0.31 -1.67 -1.86
N VAL A 83 0.21 -0.56 -1.12
CA VAL A 83 0.34 -0.56 0.33
C VAL A 83 -0.85 0.19 0.92
N LEU A 84 -1.53 -0.44 1.85
CA LEU A 84 -2.69 0.11 2.52
C LEU A 84 -2.54 0.00 4.03
N ILE A 85 -3.05 1.01 4.73
CA ILE A 85 -3.12 1.02 6.18
C ILE A 85 -4.53 1.43 6.58
N GLU A 86 -5.15 0.63 7.43
CA GLU A 86 -6.39 0.95 8.11
C GLU A 86 -6.07 1.44 9.52
N TRP A 87 -6.59 2.62 9.85
CA TRP A 87 -6.35 3.31 11.12
C TRP A 87 -7.62 3.29 11.96
N ALA A 88 -7.48 3.06 13.25
CA ALA A 88 -8.49 3.41 14.24
C ALA A 88 -8.29 4.88 14.63
N LEU A 89 -9.36 5.65 14.57
CA LEU A 89 -9.39 7.04 15.01
C LEU A 89 -10.10 7.10 16.38
N ASP A 90 -9.41 7.68 17.39
CA ASP A 90 -9.97 7.99 18.71
C ASP A 90 -10.70 6.86 19.46
N GLY A 91 -10.13 5.66 19.41
CA GLY A 91 -10.52 4.54 20.27
C GLY A 91 -11.92 3.97 20.05
N SER A 92 -12.63 4.41 19.01
CA SER A 92 -13.99 4.00 18.70
C SER A 92 -14.15 3.50 17.26
N HIS A 93 -15.37 3.34 16.82
CA HIS A 93 -15.76 2.71 15.55
C HIS A 93 -15.36 3.46 14.29
N ASN A 94 -14.65 4.59 14.39
CA ASN A 94 -14.22 5.36 13.25
C ASN A 94 -12.90 4.82 12.70
N SER A 95 -12.90 4.42 11.45
CA SER A 95 -11.71 3.93 10.76
C SER A 95 -11.42 4.78 9.54
N LEU A 96 -10.13 4.97 9.26
CA LEU A 96 -9.63 5.65 8.08
C LEU A 96 -8.75 4.67 7.30
N LEU A 97 -9.00 4.53 6.00
CA LEU A 97 -8.13 3.82 5.08
C LEU A 97 -7.23 4.82 4.37
N THR A 98 -5.94 4.60 4.43
CA THR A 98 -4.97 5.28 3.57
C THR A 98 -4.31 4.26 2.66
N GLY A 99 -4.08 4.62 1.40
CA GLY A 99 -3.45 3.71 0.47
C GLY A 99 -2.58 4.42 -0.57
N ILE A 100 -1.60 3.68 -1.07
CA ILE A 100 -0.80 4.08 -2.23
C ILE A 100 -0.77 2.94 -3.23
N ALA A 101 -1.03 3.28 -4.49
CA ALA A 101 -0.85 2.42 -5.64
C ALA A 101 0.40 2.86 -6.39
N LEU A 102 1.27 1.94 -6.72
CA LEU A 102 2.57 2.16 -7.32
C LEU A 102 2.72 1.34 -8.60
N ALA A 103 3.33 1.93 -9.63
CA ALA A 103 3.78 1.22 -10.82
C ALA A 103 5.18 1.67 -11.19
N ALA A 104 6.05 0.72 -11.49
CA ALA A 104 7.33 1.01 -12.09
C ALA A 104 7.19 1.02 -13.61
N SER A 105 7.69 2.06 -14.26
CA SER A 105 7.92 2.08 -15.70
C SER A 105 9.42 2.19 -15.98
N THR A 106 9.90 1.38 -16.90
CA THR A 106 11.24 1.55 -17.47
C THR A 106 11.10 2.45 -18.69
N THR A 107 11.71 3.61 -18.67
CA THR A 107 11.96 4.37 -19.89
C THR A 107 13.28 3.85 -20.46
N ALA A 108 13.21 3.23 -21.63
CA ALA A 108 14.38 2.89 -22.41
C ALA A 108 14.86 4.14 -23.13
N ASP A 109 15.58 5.00 -22.44
CA ASP A 109 16.46 5.97 -23.06
C ASP A 109 17.88 5.40 -23.02
N ASP A 110 18.52 5.42 -24.17
CA ASP A 110 19.81 4.80 -24.44
C ASP A 110 20.82 4.96 -23.29
N GLU A 111 21.32 3.83 -22.80
CA GLU A 111 22.45 3.63 -21.87
C GLU A 111 22.19 3.73 -20.34
N ASN A 112 21.09 4.29 -19.85
CA ASN A 112 20.76 4.25 -18.43
C ASN A 112 19.30 3.89 -18.18
N GLU A 113 19.02 2.65 -17.76
CA GLU A 113 17.68 2.24 -17.30
C GLU A 113 17.25 3.05 -16.06
N SER A 114 16.64 4.20 -16.25
CA SER A 114 16.03 4.92 -15.12
C SER A 114 14.62 4.39 -14.87
N LYS A 115 14.41 3.83 -13.70
CA LYS A 115 13.07 3.41 -13.24
C LYS A 115 12.30 4.62 -12.75
N THR A 116 11.24 4.99 -13.44
CA THR A 116 10.31 6.01 -13.00
C THR A 116 9.13 5.36 -12.27
N ILE A 117 8.83 5.83 -11.06
CA ILE A 117 7.65 5.39 -10.33
C ILE A 117 6.48 6.32 -10.62
N ARG A 118 5.42 5.75 -11.13
CA ARG A 118 4.09 6.38 -11.15
C ARG A 118 3.33 5.92 -9.93
N TYR A 119 2.63 6.85 -9.25
CA TYR A 119 1.82 6.50 -8.10
C TYR A 119 0.58 7.39 -8.01
N TYR A 120 -0.41 6.91 -7.28
CA TYR A 120 -1.46 7.73 -6.71
C TYR A 120 -1.80 7.24 -5.29
N THR A 121 -2.24 8.17 -4.47
CA THR A 121 -2.67 7.93 -3.11
C THR A 121 -4.18 8.05 -3.01
N PHE A 122 -4.78 7.39 -2.03
CA PHE A 122 -6.21 7.48 -1.78
C PHE A 122 -6.51 7.43 -0.29
N ILE A 123 -7.65 8.02 0.07
CA ILE A 123 -8.19 8.06 1.42
C ILE A 123 -9.65 7.63 1.36
N HIS A 124 -10.07 6.84 2.34
CA HIS A 124 -11.47 6.50 2.53
C HIS A 124 -11.81 6.52 4.02
N ASP A 125 -12.88 7.21 4.34
CA ASP A 125 -13.38 7.36 5.70
C ASP A 125 -14.56 6.38 5.90
N TYR A 126 -14.42 5.44 6.83
CA TYR A 126 -15.44 4.41 7.15
C TYR A 126 -16.49 4.91 8.14
N THR A 127 -16.66 6.20 8.32
CA THR A 127 -17.60 6.77 9.31
C THR A 127 -19.06 6.45 9.05
N ARG A 128 -19.41 5.94 7.87
CA ARG A 128 -20.79 5.64 7.51
C ARG A 128 -21.16 4.19 7.86
N ALA A 129 -22.21 4.03 8.64
CA ALA A 129 -22.80 2.72 8.88
C ALA A 129 -23.14 2.01 7.56
N GLY A 130 -22.68 0.78 7.40
CA GLY A 130 -22.93 -0.02 6.21
C GLY A 130 -21.93 0.20 5.07
N ASP A 131 -20.88 0.99 5.27
CA ASP A 131 -19.77 1.06 4.32
C ASP A 131 -19.05 -0.30 4.28
N LYS A 132 -19.05 -0.93 3.10
CA LYS A 132 -18.44 -2.24 2.88
C LYS A 132 -17.01 -2.16 2.30
N LEU A 133 -16.51 -0.95 2.11
CA LEU A 133 -15.18 -0.76 1.58
C LEU A 133 -14.17 -0.79 2.73
N ASP A 134 -13.64 -1.94 3.03
CA ASP A 134 -12.53 -2.13 3.97
C ASP A 134 -11.25 -2.55 3.24
N LEU A 135 -10.14 -2.58 3.99
CA LEU A 135 -8.84 -2.96 3.46
C LEU A 135 -8.83 -4.39 2.87
N ILE A 136 -9.62 -5.30 3.45
CA ILE A 136 -9.67 -6.72 3.03
C ILE A 136 -10.46 -6.85 1.72
N SER A 137 -11.59 -6.14 1.61
CA SER A 137 -12.51 -6.24 0.47
C SER A 137 -12.02 -5.58 -0.81
N LEU A 138 -10.96 -4.77 -0.75
CA LEU A 138 -10.39 -4.14 -1.94
C LEU A 138 -9.83 -5.19 -2.92
N PRO A 139 -10.23 -5.17 -4.20
CA PRO A 139 -9.79 -6.12 -5.20
C PRO A 139 -8.39 -5.77 -5.74
N LEU A 140 -7.36 -5.84 -4.90
CA LEU A 140 -5.99 -5.43 -5.28
C LEU A 140 -5.22 -6.51 -6.02
N SER A 141 -5.69 -7.74 -5.93
CA SER A 141 -5.07 -8.88 -6.61
C SER A 141 -6.12 -9.86 -7.12
N GLN A 142 -5.74 -10.62 -8.13
CA GLN A 142 -6.52 -11.74 -8.67
C GLN A 142 -5.69 -13.01 -8.52
N ARG A 143 -6.32 -14.08 -8.02
CA ARG A 143 -5.69 -15.38 -7.88
C ARG A 143 -6.11 -16.28 -9.04
N THR A 144 -5.12 -16.82 -9.76
CA THR A 144 -5.32 -17.82 -10.80
C THR A 144 -4.45 -19.04 -10.46
N GLY A 145 -5.07 -20.08 -9.89
CA GLY A 145 -4.32 -21.22 -9.34
C GLY A 145 -3.39 -20.80 -8.20
N SER A 146 -2.09 -21.07 -8.35
CA SER A 146 -1.04 -20.69 -7.40
C SER A 146 -0.48 -19.28 -7.63
N HIS A 147 -0.86 -18.61 -8.72
CA HIS A 147 -0.35 -17.28 -9.06
C HIS A 147 -1.26 -16.18 -8.56
N ILE A 148 -0.66 -15.19 -7.92
CA ILE A 148 -1.33 -13.95 -7.51
C ILE A 148 -0.81 -12.84 -8.41
N ARG A 149 -1.72 -12.18 -9.12
CA ARG A 149 -1.44 -11.05 -10.00
C ARG A 149 -2.09 -9.79 -9.43
N PRO A 150 -1.34 -8.69 -9.26
CA PRO A 150 -1.94 -7.42 -8.88
C PRO A 150 -2.83 -6.90 -10.01
N ILE A 151 -3.89 -6.16 -9.68
CA ILE A 151 -4.69 -5.44 -10.66
C ILE A 151 -3.93 -4.22 -11.19
N SER A 152 -4.39 -3.66 -12.32
CA SER A 152 -3.82 -2.43 -12.86
C SER A 152 -4.31 -1.17 -12.11
N PHE A 153 -3.61 -0.04 -12.33
CA PHE A 153 -4.06 1.26 -11.84
C PHE A 153 -5.45 1.62 -12.35
N ASP A 154 -5.75 1.33 -13.60
CA ASP A 154 -7.02 1.69 -14.21
C ASP A 154 -8.17 0.87 -13.63
N GLU A 155 -7.94 -0.41 -13.35
CA GLU A 155 -8.93 -1.25 -12.68
C GLU A 155 -9.21 -0.75 -11.25
N LEU A 156 -8.17 -0.47 -10.46
CA LEU A 156 -8.35 0.07 -9.12
C LEU A 156 -9.03 1.45 -9.16
N ARG A 157 -8.61 2.34 -10.05
CA ARG A 157 -9.20 3.67 -10.21
C ARG A 157 -10.69 3.62 -10.51
N LYS A 158 -11.12 2.77 -11.44
CA LYS A 158 -12.55 2.55 -11.75
C LYS A 158 -13.31 2.06 -10.53
N TYR A 159 -12.73 1.13 -9.78
CA TYR A 159 -13.34 0.61 -8.56
C TYR A 159 -13.51 1.70 -7.49
N LEU A 160 -12.49 2.52 -7.25
CA LEU A 160 -12.51 3.60 -6.26
C LEU A 160 -13.49 4.71 -6.64
N GLN A 161 -13.55 5.10 -7.92
CA GLN A 161 -14.49 6.12 -8.41
C GLN A 161 -15.94 5.75 -8.13
N ASN A 162 -16.30 4.50 -8.34
CA ASN A 162 -17.65 4.00 -8.11
C ASN A 162 -18.04 3.94 -6.62
N ARG A 163 -17.07 4.11 -5.71
CA ARG A 163 -17.25 3.99 -4.26
C ARG A 163 -16.96 5.25 -3.47
N ARG A 164 -16.85 6.38 -4.13
CA ARG A 164 -16.64 7.71 -3.52
C ARG A 164 -15.35 7.79 -2.69
N VAL A 165 -14.34 7.04 -3.05
CA VAL A 165 -13.01 7.13 -2.43
C VAL A 165 -12.29 8.34 -2.99
N GLU A 166 -11.74 9.16 -2.12
CA GLU A 166 -10.88 10.27 -2.52
C GLU A 166 -9.53 9.72 -3.00
N TYR A 167 -9.14 10.04 -4.23
CA TYR A 167 -7.83 9.65 -4.75
C TYR A 167 -7.06 10.87 -5.29
N TYR A 168 -5.74 10.78 -5.18
CA TYR A 168 -4.83 11.88 -5.47
C TYR A 168 -3.69 11.38 -6.36
N PRO A 169 -3.61 11.86 -7.62
CA PRO A 169 -2.48 11.59 -8.51
C PRO A 169 -1.17 12.14 -7.96
N SER A 170 -0.06 11.72 -8.50
CA SER A 170 1.28 12.08 -8.05
C SER A 170 1.60 13.59 -8.06
N ASP A 171 0.91 14.36 -8.87
CA ASP A 171 0.97 15.85 -8.93
C ASP A 171 0.15 16.53 -7.82
N SER A 172 -0.77 15.79 -7.20
CA SER A 172 -1.67 16.27 -6.15
C SER A 172 -1.24 15.92 -4.73
N LEU A 173 0.04 15.57 -4.52
CA LEU A 173 0.58 15.13 -3.22
C LEU A 173 0.32 16.14 -2.09
N ARG A 174 0.43 17.45 -2.35
CA ARG A 174 0.15 18.48 -1.34
C ARG A 174 -1.31 18.47 -0.87
N ARG A 175 -2.26 18.13 -1.75
CA ARG A 175 -3.67 18.00 -1.38
C ARG A 175 -3.88 16.78 -0.51
N TYR A 176 -3.26 15.67 -0.87
CA TYR A 176 -3.28 14.45 -0.06
C TYR A 176 -2.75 14.70 1.35
N GLN A 177 -1.57 15.31 1.49
CA GLN A 177 -0.95 15.61 2.78
C GLN A 177 -1.77 16.58 3.66
N LYS A 178 -2.57 17.46 3.04
CA LYS A 178 -3.49 18.32 3.80
C LYS A 178 -4.75 17.59 4.27
N ARG A 179 -5.05 16.44 3.66
CA ARG A 179 -6.24 15.65 4.00
C ARG A 179 -5.94 14.61 5.09
N LEU A 180 -4.68 14.17 5.20
CA LEU A 180 -4.17 13.34 6.31
C LEU A 180 -4.16 14.12 7.63
#